data_c8a76b226cd6951c9ad10c6dcfc58e4a
#
_entry.id   c8a76b226cd6951c9ad10c6dcfc58e4a
#
_cell.length_a   1.000
_cell.length_b   1.000
_cell.length_c   1.000
_cell.angle_alpha   90.00
_cell.angle_beta   90.00
_cell.angle_gamma   90.00
#
_symmetry.space_group_name_H-M   'P 1'
#
loop_
_entity.id
_entity.type
_entity.pdbx_description
1 polymer ?
#
loop_
_entity_poly.entity_id
_entity_poly.type
_entity_poly.pdbx_seq_one_letter_code
_entity_poly.pdbx_strand_id
1 'polypeptide(L)'
;MARPQPTPEGTTRPTPQRRNPDRVRKDILAAAWEEFVEKGLSGARVDEIAARTATSKRMIYYYFGDKEGLYLAVLEEAYSGMRAAETAIDPVATGPVAALARLTALTFDYHAANPGFVRMVMIENIHHGRHLARSKAIAELNLSAISTIRAIYARGLAEELFRPGLDPLDIHITISAPAFYNVSNRASIRQVFGHDMGEKQALARRRRSVVEAVLRFVLADPTALPDLPDIIASA
;
A
#
# COMPACT_ATOMS: atom_id res chain seq x y z
N MET A 1 -73.37 -14.48 30.86
CA MET A 1 -72.68 -14.34 29.55
C MET A 1 -71.37 -13.60 29.79
N ALA A 2 -70.23 -14.34 29.87
CA ALA A 2 -68.91 -13.79 30.06
C ALA A 2 -68.23 -13.64 28.69
N ARG A 3 -67.64 -12.44 28.38
CA ARG A 3 -66.89 -12.16 27.17
C ARG A 3 -65.47 -12.81 27.26
N PRO A 4 -64.97 -13.41 26.18
CA PRO A 4 -63.63 -13.92 26.16
C PRO A 4 -62.61 -12.77 26.04
N GLN A 5 -61.50 -12.82 26.80
CA GLN A 5 -60.35 -11.91 26.73
C GLN A 5 -59.47 -12.26 25.53
N PRO A 6 -58.85 -11.28 24.86
CA PRO A 6 -57.93 -11.52 23.75
C PRO A 6 -56.57 -12.05 24.27
N THR A 7 -56.07 -13.09 23.62
CA THR A 7 -54.70 -13.67 23.79
C THR A 7 -53.63 -12.66 23.36
N PRO A 8 -52.49 -12.54 24.04
CA PRO A 8 -51.45 -11.64 23.63
C PRO A 8 -50.74 -12.17 22.37
N GLU A 9 -50.61 -11.30 21.35
CA GLU A 9 -49.88 -11.54 20.10
C GLU A 9 -48.43 -11.86 20.38
N GLY A 10 -47.93 -12.91 19.71
CA GLY A 10 -46.57 -13.38 19.83
C GLY A 10 -45.55 -12.36 19.29
N THR A 11 -44.64 -11.97 20.13
CA THR A 11 -43.42 -11.22 19.78
C THR A 11 -42.59 -12.03 18.79
N THR A 12 -42.67 -11.68 17.51
CA THR A 12 -41.77 -12.18 16.47
C THR A 12 -40.33 -11.74 16.79
N ARG A 13 -39.47 -12.69 17.20
CA ARG A 13 -38.03 -12.45 17.30
C ARG A 13 -37.50 -12.00 15.93
N PRO A 14 -36.73 -10.90 15.85
CA PRO A 14 -36.12 -10.47 14.59
C PRO A 14 -35.20 -11.57 14.09
N THR A 15 -35.41 -12.00 12.86
CA THR A 15 -34.56 -12.95 12.15
C THR A 15 -33.13 -12.39 12.09
N PRO A 16 -32.09 -13.13 12.46
CA PRO A 16 -30.72 -12.63 12.38
C PRO A 16 -30.42 -12.27 10.94
N GLN A 17 -30.18 -10.98 10.70
CA GLN A 17 -29.82 -10.43 9.41
C GLN A 17 -28.55 -11.15 8.94
N ARG A 18 -28.62 -11.92 7.85
CA ARG A 18 -27.49 -12.64 7.25
C ARG A 18 -26.42 -11.61 6.94
N ARG A 19 -25.34 -11.59 7.72
CA ARG A 19 -24.19 -10.69 7.45
C ARG A 19 -23.66 -10.99 6.05
N ASN A 20 -23.46 -9.95 5.24
CA ASN A 20 -22.88 -10.05 3.91
C ASN A 20 -21.47 -10.68 4.04
N PRO A 21 -21.20 -11.83 3.39
CA PRO A 21 -19.92 -12.54 3.49
C PRO A 21 -18.72 -11.64 3.11
N ASP A 22 -18.88 -10.76 2.12
CA ASP A 22 -17.81 -9.86 1.67
C ASP A 22 -17.48 -8.81 2.73
N ARG A 23 -18.49 -8.32 3.44
CA ARG A 23 -18.29 -7.40 4.56
C ARG A 23 -17.55 -8.09 5.71
N VAL A 24 -17.96 -9.32 6.05
CA VAL A 24 -17.30 -10.09 7.10
C VAL A 24 -15.83 -10.34 6.74
N ARG A 25 -15.54 -10.69 5.48
CA ARG A 25 -14.17 -10.88 5.00
C ARG A 25 -13.34 -9.60 5.12
N LYS A 26 -13.88 -8.45 4.73
CA LYS A 26 -13.22 -7.14 4.85
C LYS A 26 -12.96 -6.76 6.31
N ASP A 27 -13.92 -6.95 7.19
CA ASP A 27 -13.77 -6.66 8.63
C ASP A 27 -12.66 -7.53 9.26
N ILE A 28 -12.56 -8.81 8.86
CA ILE A 28 -11.47 -9.70 9.30
C ILE A 28 -10.11 -9.21 8.79
N LEU A 29 -10.00 -8.83 7.51
CA LEU A 29 -8.75 -8.33 6.93
C LEU A 29 -8.28 -7.04 7.62
N ALA A 30 -9.19 -6.11 7.91
CA ALA A 30 -8.86 -4.87 8.61
C ALA A 30 -8.33 -5.14 10.03
N ALA A 31 -9.00 -5.99 10.81
CA ALA A 31 -8.54 -6.35 12.15
C ALA A 31 -7.22 -7.15 12.12
N ALA A 32 -7.05 -8.03 11.12
CA ALA A 32 -5.84 -8.80 10.92
C ALA A 32 -4.65 -7.90 10.51
N TRP A 33 -4.90 -6.88 9.69
CA TRP A 33 -3.90 -5.87 9.34
C TRP A 33 -3.28 -5.22 10.58
N GLU A 34 -4.11 -4.70 11.48
CA GLU A 34 -3.64 -4.07 12.71
C GLU A 34 -2.82 -5.04 13.58
N GLU A 35 -3.32 -6.26 13.75
CA GLU A 35 -2.65 -7.28 14.55
C GLU A 35 -1.31 -7.71 13.96
N PHE A 36 -1.22 -7.90 12.63
CA PHE A 36 0.03 -8.28 11.97
C PHE A 36 1.03 -7.13 11.87
N VAL A 37 0.57 -5.90 11.64
CA VAL A 37 1.44 -4.72 11.65
C VAL A 37 2.08 -4.53 13.02
N GLU A 38 1.33 -4.73 14.09
CA GLU A 38 1.84 -4.55 15.46
C GLU A 38 2.78 -5.68 15.89
N LYS A 39 2.36 -6.95 15.70
CA LYS A 39 2.99 -8.12 16.32
C LYS A 39 3.74 -9.03 15.36
N GLY A 40 3.67 -8.76 14.06
CA GLY A 40 4.16 -9.66 13.02
C GLY A 40 3.40 -10.99 12.95
N LEU A 41 3.77 -11.85 12.00
CA LEU A 41 3.10 -13.15 11.85
C LEU A 41 3.27 -14.02 13.10
N SER A 42 4.47 -14.08 13.69
CA SER A 42 4.73 -14.98 14.83
C SER A 42 3.97 -14.54 16.08
N GLY A 43 3.93 -13.23 16.39
CA GLY A 43 3.31 -12.69 17.60
C GLY A 43 1.80 -12.52 17.53
N ALA A 44 1.23 -12.40 16.33
CA ALA A 44 -0.20 -12.18 16.13
C ALA A 44 -1.05 -13.39 16.59
N ARG A 45 -2.23 -13.12 17.13
CA ARG A 45 -3.17 -14.14 17.63
C ARG A 45 -4.51 -14.05 16.92
N VAL A 46 -4.92 -15.15 16.28
CA VAL A 46 -6.21 -15.23 15.57
C VAL A 46 -7.40 -15.04 16.52
N ASP A 47 -7.24 -15.38 17.79
CA ASP A 47 -8.27 -15.15 18.82
C ASP A 47 -8.53 -13.67 19.06
N GLU A 48 -7.48 -12.82 19.03
CA GLU A 48 -7.59 -11.37 19.15
C GLU A 48 -8.28 -10.75 17.92
N ILE A 49 -7.96 -11.26 16.73
CA ILE A 49 -8.63 -10.83 15.48
C ILE A 49 -10.12 -11.19 15.53
N ALA A 50 -10.44 -12.40 15.98
CA ALA A 50 -11.82 -12.87 16.13
C ALA A 50 -12.62 -11.99 17.11
N ALA A 51 -12.01 -11.64 18.25
CA ALA A 51 -12.65 -10.78 19.26
C ALA A 51 -12.99 -9.38 18.72
N ARG A 52 -12.10 -8.78 17.92
CA ARG A 52 -12.29 -7.44 17.31
C ARG A 52 -13.37 -7.42 16.22
N THR A 53 -13.65 -8.54 15.55
CA THR A 53 -14.57 -8.61 14.40
C THR A 53 -15.93 -9.19 14.73
N ALA A 54 -16.19 -9.55 15.98
CA ALA A 54 -17.38 -10.28 16.40
C ALA A 54 -17.64 -11.54 15.52
N THR A 55 -16.54 -12.18 15.08
CA THR A 55 -16.51 -13.37 14.26
C THR A 55 -15.82 -14.50 15.04
N SER A 56 -16.15 -15.77 14.73
CA SER A 56 -15.47 -16.88 15.37
C SER A 56 -14.15 -17.23 14.67
N LYS A 57 -13.18 -17.76 15.42
CA LYS A 57 -11.92 -18.30 14.87
C LYS A 57 -12.18 -19.32 13.75
N ARG A 58 -13.25 -20.15 13.91
CA ARG A 58 -13.66 -21.11 12.88
C ARG A 58 -14.03 -20.42 11.57
N MET A 59 -14.70 -19.25 11.62
CA MET A 59 -15.07 -18.49 10.43
C MET A 59 -13.85 -17.87 9.78
N ILE A 60 -12.87 -17.40 10.55
CA ILE A 60 -11.61 -16.88 10.01
C ILE A 60 -10.89 -17.98 9.23
N TYR A 61 -10.77 -19.18 9.80
CA TYR A 61 -10.16 -20.31 9.09
C TYR A 61 -10.97 -20.81 7.90
N TYR A 62 -12.29 -20.68 7.93
CA TYR A 62 -13.13 -20.97 6.78
C TYR A 62 -12.80 -20.07 5.57
N TYR A 63 -12.56 -18.75 5.81
CA TYR A 63 -12.23 -17.80 4.74
C TYR A 63 -10.78 -17.86 4.27
N PHE A 64 -9.84 -18.15 5.16
CA PHE A 64 -8.42 -17.96 4.89
C PHE A 64 -7.57 -19.22 5.08
N GLY A 65 -8.16 -20.32 5.48
CA GLY A 65 -7.47 -21.62 5.71
C GLY A 65 -6.77 -21.66 7.05
N ASP A 66 -5.69 -20.91 7.18
CA ASP A 66 -4.88 -20.84 8.39
C ASP A 66 -4.38 -19.41 8.67
N LYS A 67 -3.52 -19.25 9.66
CA LYS A 67 -2.95 -17.96 10.04
C LYS A 67 -2.03 -17.40 8.95
N GLU A 68 -1.29 -18.26 8.26
CA GLU A 68 -0.42 -17.85 7.15
C GLU A 68 -1.24 -17.43 5.93
N GLY A 69 -2.34 -18.12 5.62
CA GLY A 69 -3.28 -17.75 4.57
C GLY A 69 -3.95 -16.40 4.85
N LEU A 70 -4.34 -16.13 6.10
CA LEU A 70 -4.84 -14.81 6.51
C LEU A 70 -3.76 -13.74 6.36
N TYR A 71 -2.53 -14.01 6.76
CA TYR A 71 -1.40 -13.10 6.61
C TYR A 71 -1.12 -12.78 5.14
N LEU A 72 -1.13 -13.81 4.27
CA LEU A 72 -0.96 -13.63 2.84
C LEU A 72 -2.06 -12.77 2.23
N ALA A 73 -3.33 -13.00 2.59
CA ALA A 73 -4.44 -12.19 2.12
C ALA A 73 -4.34 -10.72 2.57
N VAL A 74 -3.80 -10.47 3.76
CA VAL A 74 -3.51 -9.11 4.26
C VAL A 74 -2.39 -8.46 3.45
N LEU A 75 -1.33 -9.17 3.10
CA LEU A 75 -0.28 -8.67 2.22
C LEU A 75 -0.83 -8.35 0.82
N GLU A 76 -1.64 -9.22 0.25
CA GLU A 76 -2.26 -9.03 -1.07
C GLU A 76 -3.12 -7.76 -1.11
N GLU A 77 -3.94 -7.54 -0.08
CA GLU A 77 -4.75 -6.32 0.05
C GLU A 77 -3.87 -5.05 0.14
N ALA A 78 -2.78 -5.12 0.91
CA ALA A 78 -1.85 -4.00 1.07
C ALA A 78 -1.13 -3.63 -0.23
N TYR A 79 -0.65 -4.63 -0.99
CA TYR A 79 -0.06 -4.41 -2.31
C TYR A 79 -1.08 -3.92 -3.33
N SER A 80 -2.31 -4.44 -3.30
CA SER A 80 -3.40 -3.98 -4.16
C SER A 80 -3.73 -2.50 -3.90
N GLY A 81 -3.79 -2.08 -2.63
CA GLY A 81 -4.01 -0.68 -2.26
C GLY A 81 -2.92 0.26 -2.79
N MET A 82 -1.66 -0.15 -2.75
CA MET A 82 -0.55 0.63 -3.32
C MET A 82 -0.69 0.75 -4.84
N ARG A 83 -0.98 -0.34 -5.55
CA ARG A 83 -1.14 -0.33 -7.01
C ARG A 83 -2.38 0.47 -7.46
N ALA A 84 -3.47 0.40 -6.71
CA ALA A 84 -4.66 1.20 -6.97
C ALA A 84 -4.37 2.71 -6.91
N ALA A 85 -3.54 3.16 -5.98
CA ALA A 85 -3.10 4.55 -5.92
C ALA A 85 -2.31 4.97 -7.17
N GLU A 86 -1.47 4.09 -7.72
CA GLU A 86 -0.66 4.38 -8.92
C GLU A 86 -1.49 4.43 -10.21
N THR A 87 -2.65 3.77 -10.28
CA THR A 87 -3.52 3.78 -11.48
C THR A 87 -4.16 5.14 -11.78
N ALA A 88 -4.13 6.06 -10.82
CA ALA A 88 -4.59 7.43 -11.03
C ALA A 88 -3.67 8.26 -11.96
N ILE A 89 -2.50 7.73 -12.33
CA ILE A 89 -1.55 8.41 -13.21
C ILE A 89 -1.84 8.03 -14.65
N ASP A 90 -2.25 9.02 -15.47
CA ASP A 90 -2.30 8.87 -16.93
C ASP A 90 -0.96 9.32 -17.54
N PRO A 91 -0.10 8.37 -17.97
CA PRO A 91 1.19 8.72 -18.57
C PRO A 91 1.06 9.39 -19.94
N VAL A 92 -0.10 9.27 -20.60
CA VAL A 92 -0.31 9.82 -21.93
C VAL A 92 -0.68 11.30 -21.85
N ALA A 93 -1.53 11.69 -20.92
CA ALA A 93 -2.06 13.05 -20.82
C ALA A 93 -1.01 14.10 -20.36
N THR A 94 0.03 13.69 -19.62
CA THR A 94 0.89 14.66 -18.88
C THR A 94 2.33 14.74 -19.38
N GLY A 95 2.73 13.98 -20.37
CA GLY A 95 4.12 13.85 -20.79
C GLY A 95 5.00 13.01 -19.86
N PRO A 96 6.13 12.45 -20.35
CA PRO A 96 6.89 11.44 -19.63
C PRO A 96 7.58 11.96 -18.39
N VAL A 97 8.10 13.20 -18.41
CA VAL A 97 8.79 13.82 -17.25
C VAL A 97 7.81 14.07 -16.12
N ALA A 98 6.65 14.66 -16.41
CA ALA A 98 5.61 14.92 -15.42
C ALA A 98 4.99 13.62 -14.90
N ALA A 99 4.77 12.62 -15.74
CA ALA A 99 4.28 11.31 -15.33
C ALA A 99 5.23 10.62 -14.34
N LEU A 100 6.55 10.65 -14.62
CA LEU A 100 7.55 10.07 -13.73
C LEU A 100 7.65 10.84 -12.40
N ALA A 101 7.60 12.18 -12.45
CA ALA A 101 7.61 13.01 -11.26
C ALA A 101 6.40 12.73 -10.36
N ARG A 102 5.20 12.63 -10.94
CA ARG A 102 3.95 12.30 -10.22
C ARG A 102 3.99 10.89 -9.63
N LEU A 103 4.45 9.91 -10.38
CA LEU A 103 4.60 8.54 -9.88
C LEU A 103 5.54 8.50 -8.67
N THR A 104 6.67 9.20 -8.76
CA THR A 104 7.64 9.29 -7.66
C THR A 104 7.03 9.96 -6.43
N ALA A 105 6.35 11.09 -6.61
CA ALA A 105 5.69 11.81 -5.54
C ALA A 105 4.60 10.98 -4.87
N LEU A 106 3.75 10.32 -5.66
CA LEU A 106 2.68 9.45 -5.18
C LEU A 106 3.23 8.25 -4.41
N THR A 107 4.29 7.60 -4.90
CA THR A 107 4.96 6.51 -4.19
C THR A 107 5.48 6.98 -2.84
N PHE A 108 6.11 8.17 -2.79
CA PHE A 108 6.58 8.75 -1.53
C PHE A 108 5.44 9.03 -0.56
N ASP A 109 4.37 9.67 -1.04
CA ASP A 109 3.21 10.04 -0.23
C ASP A 109 2.47 8.80 0.28
N TYR A 110 2.33 7.76 -0.56
CA TYR A 110 1.72 6.50 -0.15
C TYR A 110 2.49 5.83 0.98
N HIS A 111 3.82 5.73 0.87
CA HIS A 111 4.64 5.16 1.95
C HIS A 111 4.54 5.98 3.23
N ALA A 112 4.59 7.31 3.12
CA ALA A 112 4.49 8.21 4.26
C ALA A 112 3.14 8.11 4.99
N ALA A 113 2.04 7.94 4.23
CA ALA A 113 0.68 7.78 4.75
C ALA A 113 0.40 6.35 5.27
N ASN A 114 1.14 5.34 4.80
CA ASN A 114 0.92 3.94 5.12
C ASN A 114 2.15 3.27 5.78
N PRO A 115 2.59 3.72 6.97
CA PRO A 115 3.77 3.15 7.64
C PRO A 115 3.61 1.67 7.99
N GLY A 116 2.38 1.20 8.17
CA GLY A 116 2.07 -0.22 8.36
C GLY A 116 2.45 -1.08 7.16
N PHE A 117 2.24 -0.59 5.93
CA PHE A 117 2.68 -1.27 4.71
C PHE A 117 4.21 -1.46 4.71
N VAL A 118 4.95 -0.38 4.96
CA VAL A 118 6.41 -0.43 5.04
C VAL A 118 6.87 -1.43 6.11
N ARG A 119 6.22 -1.44 7.29
CA ARG A 119 6.54 -2.38 8.36
C ARG A 119 6.29 -3.84 7.95
N MET A 120 5.19 -4.13 7.27
CA MET A 120 4.89 -5.48 6.77
C MET A 120 5.92 -5.95 5.74
N VAL A 121 6.32 -5.06 4.81
CA VAL A 121 7.38 -5.36 3.84
C VAL A 121 8.73 -5.59 4.53
N MET A 122 9.06 -4.81 5.57
CA MET A 122 10.28 -5.05 6.38
C MET A 122 10.26 -6.44 7.02
N ILE A 123 9.13 -6.85 7.60
CA ILE A 123 8.97 -8.18 8.19
C ILE A 123 9.17 -9.28 7.13
N GLU A 124 8.60 -9.12 5.94
CA GLU A 124 8.81 -10.06 4.84
C GLU A 124 10.29 -10.13 4.41
N ASN A 125 10.99 -9.01 4.33
CA ASN A 125 12.42 -9.01 4.00
C ASN A 125 13.26 -9.71 5.08
N ILE A 126 12.96 -9.55 6.36
CA ILE A 126 13.60 -10.29 7.46
C ILE A 126 13.38 -11.81 7.28
N HIS A 127 12.22 -12.21 6.76
CA HIS A 127 11.86 -13.59 6.51
C HIS A 127 12.14 -14.05 5.06
N HIS A 128 13.01 -13.34 4.33
CA HIS A 128 13.47 -13.67 2.96
C HIS A 128 12.32 -13.74 1.94
N GLY A 129 11.23 -13.01 2.14
CA GLY A 129 10.09 -12.93 1.22
C GLY A 129 9.31 -14.23 1.05
N ARG A 130 9.40 -15.15 2.00
CA ARG A 130 8.85 -16.51 1.87
C ARG A 130 7.33 -16.55 1.64
N HIS A 131 6.58 -15.56 2.16
CA HIS A 131 5.14 -15.48 1.94
C HIS A 131 4.84 -14.78 0.62
N LEU A 132 5.60 -13.74 0.26
CA LEU A 132 5.49 -13.07 -1.04
C LEU A 132 5.68 -14.05 -2.19
N ALA A 133 6.63 -14.98 -2.08
CA ALA A 133 6.90 -16.01 -3.08
C ALA A 133 5.69 -16.95 -3.34
N ARG A 134 4.72 -17.01 -2.43
CA ARG A 134 3.51 -17.83 -2.55
C ARG A 134 2.33 -17.12 -3.23
N SER A 135 2.40 -15.79 -3.41
CA SER A 135 1.32 -14.99 -4.00
C SER A 135 1.57 -14.69 -5.47
N LYS A 136 0.80 -15.32 -6.33
CA LYS A 136 0.75 -14.95 -7.76
C LYS A 136 0.14 -13.55 -7.95
N ALA A 137 -0.84 -13.19 -7.13
CA ALA A 137 -1.50 -11.88 -7.21
C ALA A 137 -0.50 -10.74 -6.96
N ILE A 138 0.35 -10.84 -5.93
CA ILE A 138 1.40 -9.83 -5.67
C ILE A 138 2.41 -9.78 -6.82
N ALA A 139 2.80 -10.92 -7.37
CA ALA A 139 3.71 -10.95 -8.52
C ALA A 139 3.11 -10.22 -9.74
N GLU A 140 1.87 -10.50 -10.07
CA GLU A 140 1.14 -9.85 -11.19
C GLU A 140 0.97 -8.34 -10.96
N LEU A 141 0.60 -7.92 -9.76
CA LEU A 141 0.51 -6.51 -9.39
C LEU A 141 1.85 -5.76 -9.57
N ASN A 142 2.95 -6.38 -9.17
CA ASN A 142 4.26 -5.74 -9.32
C ASN A 142 4.75 -5.73 -10.78
N LEU A 143 4.42 -6.73 -11.59
CA LEU A 143 4.67 -6.69 -13.04
C LEU A 143 3.92 -5.53 -13.70
N SER A 144 2.69 -5.24 -13.29
CA SER A 144 1.92 -4.08 -13.76
C SER A 144 2.63 -2.76 -13.47
N ALA A 145 3.18 -2.58 -12.26
CA ALA A 145 3.94 -1.38 -11.90
C ALA A 145 5.17 -1.17 -12.79
N ILE A 146 5.94 -2.23 -13.03
CA ILE A 146 7.12 -2.17 -13.93
C ILE A 146 6.68 -1.87 -15.38
N SER A 147 5.53 -2.40 -15.82
CA SER A 147 4.96 -2.09 -17.13
C SER A 147 4.63 -0.61 -17.30
N THR A 148 4.06 0.02 -16.28
CA THR A 148 3.78 1.47 -16.27
C THR A 148 5.07 2.29 -16.41
N ILE A 149 6.10 1.97 -15.62
CA ILE A 149 7.41 2.64 -15.69
C ILE A 149 8.04 2.44 -17.06
N ARG A 150 7.97 1.22 -17.62
CA ARG A 150 8.47 0.92 -18.97
C ARG A 150 7.80 1.78 -20.03
N ALA A 151 6.48 1.97 -19.95
CA ALA A 151 5.74 2.80 -20.90
C ALA A 151 6.15 4.29 -20.80
N ILE A 152 6.27 4.82 -19.57
CA ILE A 152 6.75 6.18 -19.32
C ILE A 152 8.17 6.35 -19.86
N TYR A 153 9.07 5.42 -19.58
CA TYR A 153 10.46 5.46 -20.00
C TYR A 153 10.60 5.37 -21.53
N ALA A 154 9.89 4.44 -22.17
CA ALA A 154 9.91 4.29 -23.64
C ALA A 154 9.44 5.57 -24.35
N ARG A 155 8.41 6.23 -23.81
CA ARG A 155 7.95 7.51 -24.34
C ARG A 155 9.00 8.62 -24.16
N GLY A 156 9.63 8.68 -22.99
CA GLY A 156 10.70 9.66 -22.72
C GLY A 156 11.91 9.47 -23.63
N LEU A 157 12.23 8.23 -24.02
CA LEU A 157 13.25 7.92 -25.02
C LEU A 157 12.85 8.40 -26.42
N ALA A 158 11.60 8.15 -26.83
CA ALA A 158 11.09 8.56 -28.14
C ALA A 158 11.03 10.10 -28.29
N GLU A 159 10.86 10.82 -27.20
CA GLU A 159 10.86 12.28 -27.12
C GLU A 159 12.27 12.87 -26.84
N GLU A 160 13.31 12.04 -26.78
CA GLU A 160 14.72 12.40 -26.49
C GLU A 160 14.90 13.10 -25.12
N LEU A 161 13.93 12.95 -24.20
CA LEU A 161 13.95 13.54 -22.87
C LEU A 161 14.69 12.69 -21.83
N PHE A 162 14.72 11.36 -22.05
CA PHE A 162 15.36 10.41 -21.14
C PHE A 162 16.61 9.82 -21.73
N ARG A 163 17.63 9.59 -20.89
CA ARG A 163 18.87 8.94 -21.32
C ARG A 163 18.64 7.45 -21.61
N PRO A 164 19.28 6.89 -22.63
CA PRO A 164 19.18 5.47 -22.94
C PRO A 164 19.91 4.58 -21.91
N GLY A 165 19.60 3.28 -21.95
CA GLY A 165 20.34 2.25 -21.21
C GLY A 165 19.90 2.02 -19.78
N LEU A 166 18.75 2.57 -19.34
CA LEU A 166 18.19 2.29 -18.01
C LEU A 166 17.23 1.12 -18.04
N ASP A 167 17.32 0.26 -17.03
CA ASP A 167 16.32 -0.78 -16.79
C ASP A 167 15.09 -0.17 -16.05
N PRO A 168 13.85 -0.40 -16.50
CA PRO A 168 12.65 0.01 -15.77
C PRO A 168 12.59 -0.49 -14.33
N LEU A 169 13.18 -1.65 -14.02
CA LEU A 169 13.29 -2.14 -12.65
C LEU A 169 14.23 -1.27 -11.81
N ASP A 170 15.37 -0.82 -12.36
CA ASP A 170 16.27 0.09 -11.66
C ASP A 170 15.64 1.45 -11.41
N ILE A 171 14.81 1.94 -12.35
CA ILE A 171 14.01 3.16 -12.16
C ILE A 171 13.03 2.95 -11.00
N HIS A 172 12.31 1.81 -10.97
CA HIS A 172 11.40 1.48 -9.88
C HIS A 172 12.12 1.44 -8.52
N ILE A 173 13.28 0.79 -8.45
CA ILE A 173 14.08 0.73 -7.22
C ILE A 173 14.51 2.13 -6.79
N THR A 174 14.94 2.98 -7.73
CA THR A 174 15.35 4.36 -7.46
C THR A 174 14.20 5.22 -6.94
N ILE A 175 12.97 4.98 -7.37
CA ILE A 175 11.75 5.61 -6.84
C ILE A 175 11.43 5.10 -5.44
N SER A 176 11.40 3.78 -5.29
CA SER A 176 10.86 3.12 -4.08
C SER A 176 11.83 3.17 -2.90
N ALA A 177 13.13 3.02 -3.12
CA ALA A 177 14.13 2.94 -2.06
C ALA A 177 14.14 4.18 -1.15
N PRO A 178 14.23 5.42 -1.64
CA PRO A 178 14.24 6.60 -0.78
C PRO A 178 12.87 6.85 -0.10
N ALA A 179 11.75 6.50 -0.76
CA ALA A 179 10.42 6.60 -0.18
C ALA A 179 10.27 5.60 0.98
N PHE A 180 10.69 4.36 0.76
CA PHE A 180 10.69 3.31 1.78
C PHE A 180 11.62 3.65 2.96
N TYR A 181 12.84 4.09 2.68
CA TYR A 181 13.81 4.49 3.70
C TYR A 181 13.28 5.59 4.61
N ASN A 182 12.57 6.57 4.05
CA ASN A 182 12.00 7.67 4.81
C ASN A 182 11.06 7.20 5.93
N VAL A 183 10.43 6.06 5.79
CA VAL A 183 9.50 5.49 6.77
C VAL A 183 10.18 4.42 7.62
N SER A 184 10.90 3.47 6.97
CA SER A 184 11.52 2.32 7.65
C SER A 184 12.60 2.74 8.65
N ASN A 185 13.29 3.84 8.40
CA ASN A 185 14.41 4.34 9.22
C ASN A 185 14.06 5.55 10.10
N ARG A 186 12.78 5.97 10.13
CA ARG A 186 12.34 7.14 10.90
C ARG A 186 12.78 7.10 12.36
N ALA A 187 12.62 5.95 13.01
CA ALA A 187 12.99 5.79 14.42
C ALA A 187 14.50 5.95 14.62
N SER A 188 15.32 5.31 13.81
CA SER A 188 16.78 5.37 13.88
C SER A 188 17.30 6.78 13.61
N ILE A 189 16.81 7.43 12.58
CA ILE A 189 17.19 8.81 12.23
C ILE A 189 16.82 9.77 13.37
N ARG A 190 15.66 9.61 13.96
CA ARG A 190 15.24 10.43 15.10
C ARG A 190 16.17 10.26 16.29
N GLN A 191 16.55 9.02 16.63
CA GLN A 191 17.41 8.76 17.80
C GLN A 191 18.87 9.17 17.56
N VAL A 192 19.40 8.94 16.36
CA VAL A 192 20.82 9.17 16.05
C VAL A 192 21.10 10.64 15.69
N PHE A 193 20.19 11.28 14.94
CA PHE A 193 20.41 12.62 14.40
C PHE A 193 19.48 13.70 15.00
N GLY A 194 18.56 13.32 15.91
CA GLY A 194 17.58 14.25 16.46
C GLY A 194 16.59 14.80 15.44
N HIS A 195 16.46 14.14 14.25
CA HIS A 195 15.68 14.62 13.12
C HIS A 195 14.43 13.78 12.90
N ASP A 196 13.23 14.40 13.04
CA ASP A 196 11.97 13.71 12.77
C ASP A 196 11.59 13.84 11.28
N MET A 197 11.84 12.76 10.54
CA MET A 197 11.46 12.67 9.12
C MET A 197 9.93 12.63 8.88
N GLY A 198 9.12 12.54 9.93
CA GLY A 198 7.65 12.55 9.88
C GLY A 198 7.03 13.94 9.99
N GLU A 199 7.79 14.96 10.34
CA GLU A 199 7.29 16.33 10.38
C GLU A 199 6.89 16.83 9.00
N LYS A 200 5.80 17.59 8.93
CA LYS A 200 5.22 18.09 7.67
C LYS A 200 6.26 18.79 6.77
N GLN A 201 7.10 19.65 7.34
CA GLN A 201 8.14 20.34 6.56
C GLN A 201 9.26 19.41 6.10
N ALA A 202 9.65 18.43 6.94
CA ALA A 202 10.65 17.42 6.59
C ALA A 202 10.13 16.53 5.45
N LEU A 203 8.88 16.07 5.54
CA LEU A 203 8.23 15.31 4.47
C LEU A 203 8.19 16.09 3.16
N ALA A 204 7.76 17.36 3.17
CA ALA A 204 7.68 18.16 1.96
C ALA A 204 9.06 18.38 1.31
N ARG A 205 10.08 18.68 2.11
CA ARG A 205 11.47 18.80 1.61
C ARG A 205 11.95 17.46 1.02
N ARG A 206 11.74 16.37 1.75
CA ARG A 206 12.23 15.05 1.34
C ARG A 206 11.53 14.57 0.07
N ARG A 207 10.21 14.75 -0.01
CA ARG A 207 9.42 14.45 -1.21
C ARG A 207 10.00 15.14 -2.45
N ARG A 208 10.26 16.44 -2.37
CA ARG A 208 10.88 17.22 -3.46
C ARG A 208 12.26 16.67 -3.83
N SER A 209 13.13 16.42 -2.83
CA SER A 209 14.47 15.88 -3.07
C SER A 209 14.44 14.50 -3.73
N VAL A 210 13.48 13.65 -3.39
CA VAL A 210 13.34 12.33 -3.99
C VAL A 210 12.90 12.45 -5.45
N VAL A 211 11.91 13.29 -5.74
CA VAL A 211 11.46 13.56 -7.13
C VAL A 211 12.61 14.11 -7.97
N GLU A 212 13.33 15.11 -7.45
CA GLU A 212 14.47 15.69 -8.13
C GLU A 212 15.57 14.65 -8.42
N ALA A 213 15.91 13.83 -7.45
CA ALA A 213 16.93 12.79 -7.61
C ALA A 213 16.55 11.76 -8.69
N VAL A 214 15.29 11.31 -8.72
CA VAL A 214 14.79 10.38 -9.73
C VAL A 214 14.80 11.00 -11.13
N LEU A 215 14.37 12.27 -11.25
CA LEU A 215 14.40 12.95 -12.55
C LEU A 215 15.82 13.15 -13.05
N ARG A 216 16.76 13.59 -12.20
CA ARG A 216 18.19 13.73 -12.57
C ARG A 216 18.82 12.38 -12.97
N PHE A 217 18.36 11.27 -12.39
CA PHE A 217 18.81 9.94 -12.76
C PHE A 217 18.35 9.53 -14.15
N VAL A 218 17.16 9.97 -14.58
CA VAL A 218 16.53 9.49 -15.84
C VAL A 218 16.69 10.47 -17.00
N LEU A 219 16.76 11.79 -16.76
CA LEU A 219 16.85 12.80 -17.80
C LEU A 219 18.14 12.68 -18.63
N ALA A 220 18.01 12.92 -19.93
CA ALA A 220 19.15 13.01 -20.86
C ALA A 220 20.04 14.23 -20.52
N ASP A 221 19.42 15.37 -20.16
CA ASP A 221 20.10 16.52 -19.56
C ASP A 221 19.68 16.66 -18.09
N PRO A 222 20.53 16.27 -17.12
CA PRO A 222 20.21 16.37 -15.70
C PRO A 222 20.04 17.82 -15.19
N THR A 223 20.41 18.84 -15.99
CA THR A 223 20.25 20.26 -15.63
C THR A 223 18.89 20.81 -16.05
N ALA A 224 18.21 20.17 -17.00
CA ALA A 224 16.90 20.54 -17.52
C ALA A 224 15.73 20.08 -16.63
N LEU A 225 15.80 20.43 -15.34
CA LEU A 225 14.70 20.10 -14.42
C LEU A 225 13.51 21.04 -14.65
N PRO A 226 12.29 20.49 -14.77
CA PRO A 226 11.08 21.30 -14.81
C PRO A 226 10.79 21.98 -13.46
N ASP A 227 9.89 22.96 -13.45
CA ASP A 227 9.42 23.53 -12.18
C ASP A 227 8.59 22.50 -11.40
N LEU A 228 9.21 21.91 -10.40
CA LEU A 228 8.65 20.80 -9.61
C LEU A 228 7.39 21.18 -8.82
N PRO A 229 7.23 22.38 -8.23
CA PRO A 229 6.02 22.74 -7.51
C PRO A 229 4.75 22.56 -8.34
N ASP A 230 4.76 22.96 -9.60
CA ASP A 230 3.57 22.90 -10.47
C ASP A 230 3.23 21.44 -10.87
N ILE A 231 4.25 20.60 -11.02
CA ILE A 231 4.07 19.21 -11.44
C ILE A 231 3.57 18.33 -10.29
N ILE A 232 4.05 18.57 -9.07
CA ILE A 232 3.76 17.70 -7.92
C ILE A 232 2.62 18.23 -7.03
N ALA A 233 2.19 19.49 -7.20
CA ALA A 233 1.07 20.06 -6.44
C ALA A 233 -0.31 19.52 -6.88
N SER A 234 -0.40 18.97 -8.07
CA SER A 234 -1.64 18.47 -8.69
C SER A 234 -1.82 16.94 -8.59
N ALA A 235 -1.18 16.29 -7.61
CA ALA A 235 -1.31 14.86 -7.34
C ALA A 235 -2.14 14.59 -6.08
#